data_83a9e9b126582fcf497b88a7af761b53
#
_entry.id   83a9e9b126582fcf497b88a7af761b53
#
_cell.length_a   1.000
_cell.length_b   1.000
_cell.length_c   1.000
_cell.angle_alpha   90.00
_cell.angle_beta   90.00
_cell.angle_gamma   90.00
#
_symmetry.space_group_name_H-M   'P 1'
#
loop_
_entity.id
_entity.type
_entity.pdbx_description
1 polymer ?
#
loop_
_entity_poly.entity_id
_entity_poly.type
_entity_poly.pdbx_seq_one_letter_code
_entity_poly.pdbx_strand_id
1 'polypeptide(L)'
;MSLLELDGVKVHFPVKKGLLFDRTVGHVYAVDGVSLSVEAGQTYGLVGESGCGKTTLGRAVLRLNDITEGAVVFDGTDLAKLPSEEMRAFRRRLQMVFQDPLGSLNPRQNIESILAEGMAAHGIGKDAAERRKKIESILAKVGLPSNAMSRYPHEFSGGQRQRIGIARALVLEPDVIICDEPVSALDVSVQAQVINLLEELQESLGLTYLVIAHDLAVVRHISDVIGVMYLGGLVEEAPSDALYAGPRHPYTKALMSAVPVPDPEVEDRRERILLHGDLPSPANPPTGCRFHTRCPWVQETKCATERPPLLDTGDGHKVACHFTAEIEAGTVKQTLATGIEAVTGTETVAAEAVETAEGEAGTEAPVKEPATVPAQADADATEKAAAVPAQADAEAKEKAAAATEKVADATERTEGGPKA
;
A
#
# COMPACT_ATOMS: atom_id res chain seq x y z
N MET A 1 -25.66 5.21 1.50
CA MET A 1 -25.03 6.41 2.12
C MET A 1 -23.57 6.09 2.31
N SER A 2 -22.73 7.00 1.89
CA SER A 2 -21.28 6.83 2.02
C SER A 2 -20.88 6.70 3.50
N LEU A 3 -20.08 5.67 3.82
CA LEU A 3 -19.52 5.48 5.16
C LEU A 3 -18.19 6.22 5.31
N LEU A 4 -17.38 6.22 4.23
CA LEU A 4 -16.10 6.92 4.16
C LEU A 4 -16.07 7.78 2.90
N GLU A 5 -15.81 9.06 3.07
CA GLU A 5 -15.68 10.04 1.99
C GLU A 5 -14.35 10.80 2.09
N LEU A 6 -13.64 10.88 1.00
CA LEU A 6 -12.47 11.73 0.83
C LEU A 6 -12.84 12.85 -0.15
N ASP A 7 -12.63 14.10 0.25
CA ASP A 7 -12.92 15.26 -0.58
C ASP A 7 -11.66 16.13 -0.75
N GLY A 8 -11.08 16.10 -1.95
CA GLY A 8 -9.92 16.89 -2.32
C GLY A 8 -8.69 16.68 -1.41
N VAL A 9 -8.52 15.46 -0.87
CA VAL A 9 -7.45 15.16 0.11
C VAL A 9 -6.08 15.40 -0.50
N LYS A 10 -5.25 16.22 0.20
CA LYS A 10 -3.85 16.45 -0.12
C LYS A 10 -2.96 16.06 1.06
N VAL A 11 -1.85 15.41 0.75
CA VAL A 11 -0.77 15.11 1.70
C VAL A 11 0.55 15.49 1.06
N HIS A 12 1.11 16.61 1.52
CA HIS A 12 2.35 17.17 1.01
C HIS A 12 3.41 17.14 2.10
N PHE A 13 4.53 16.47 1.85
CA PHE A 13 5.64 16.40 2.80
C PHE A 13 6.66 17.51 2.51
N PRO A 14 7.00 18.36 3.51
CA PRO A 14 8.00 19.41 3.31
C PRO A 14 9.39 18.80 3.14
N VAL A 15 10.11 19.20 2.09
CA VAL A 15 11.53 18.90 1.90
C VAL A 15 12.34 19.97 2.63
N LYS A 16 13.02 19.56 3.70
CA LYS A 16 13.83 20.45 4.52
C LYS A 16 15.30 20.37 4.11
N LYS A 17 15.99 21.50 4.06
CA LYS A 17 17.43 21.60 3.81
C LYS A 17 18.07 22.56 4.81
N GLY A 18 19.12 22.14 5.47
CA GLY A 18 19.88 22.91 6.44
C GLY A 18 20.56 22.03 7.49
N LEU A 19 21.75 22.43 7.98
CA LEU A 19 22.51 21.71 9.01
C LEU A 19 22.20 22.23 10.43
N LEU A 20 21.82 23.50 10.56
CA LEU A 20 21.55 24.17 11.84
C LEU A 20 20.15 24.82 11.90
N PHE A 21 19.56 25.16 10.74
CA PHE A 21 18.21 25.69 10.64
C PHE A 21 17.49 24.97 9.49
N ASP A 22 16.45 24.23 9.81
CA ASP A 22 15.58 23.55 8.85
C ASP A 22 14.79 24.58 8.03
N ARG A 23 15.16 24.80 6.77
CA ARG A 23 14.38 25.61 5.83
C ARG A 23 13.67 24.69 4.84
N THR A 24 12.36 24.85 4.71
CA THR A 24 11.58 24.18 3.67
C THR A 24 11.98 24.73 2.30
N VAL A 25 12.48 23.85 1.41
CA VAL A 25 12.94 24.18 0.06
C VAL A 25 12.00 23.67 -1.03
N GLY A 26 10.99 22.88 -0.67
CA GLY A 26 10.00 22.33 -1.59
C GLY A 26 9.06 21.37 -0.86
N HIS A 27 8.19 20.71 -1.62
CA HIS A 27 7.27 19.69 -1.09
C HIS A 27 7.30 18.45 -1.98
N VAL A 28 7.06 17.29 -1.39
CA VAL A 28 6.71 16.06 -2.10
C VAL A 28 5.19 15.94 -2.09
N TYR A 29 4.59 15.98 -3.26
CA TYR A 29 3.14 15.91 -3.46
C TYR A 29 2.69 14.45 -3.52
N ALA A 30 2.70 13.76 -2.38
CA ALA A 30 2.42 12.33 -2.31
C ALA A 30 0.96 12.00 -2.62
N VAL A 31 0.03 12.81 -2.13
CA VAL A 31 -1.40 12.81 -2.48
C VAL A 31 -1.78 14.25 -2.81
N ASP A 32 -2.51 14.46 -3.91
CA ASP A 32 -2.78 15.81 -4.38
C ASP A 32 -4.16 15.94 -5.05
N GLY A 33 -5.17 16.10 -4.21
CA GLY A 33 -6.55 16.33 -4.61
C GLY A 33 -7.29 15.03 -4.97
N VAL A 34 -7.24 14.03 -4.07
CA VAL A 34 -7.98 12.77 -4.23
C VAL A 34 -9.35 12.90 -3.58
N SER A 35 -10.40 12.59 -4.38
CA SER A 35 -11.78 12.46 -3.92
C SER A 35 -12.30 11.08 -4.29
N LEU A 36 -12.85 10.36 -3.33
CA LEU A 36 -13.50 9.06 -3.49
C LEU A 36 -14.53 8.84 -2.40
N SER A 37 -15.45 7.90 -2.61
CA SER A 37 -16.41 7.50 -1.60
C SER A 37 -16.54 5.98 -1.52
N VAL A 38 -16.74 5.47 -0.31
CA VAL A 38 -16.92 4.04 -0.03
C VAL A 38 -18.21 3.85 0.75
N GLU A 39 -19.10 3.02 0.27
CA GLU A 39 -20.34 2.70 0.95
C GLU A 39 -20.14 1.62 2.02
N ALA A 40 -21.05 1.57 2.99
CA ALA A 40 -21.00 0.53 4.03
C ALA A 40 -21.11 -0.87 3.40
N GLY A 41 -20.22 -1.79 3.78
CA GLY A 41 -20.16 -3.15 3.25
C GLY A 41 -19.50 -3.27 1.86
N GLN A 42 -19.02 -2.16 1.28
CA GLN A 42 -18.36 -2.13 -0.02
C GLN A 42 -16.86 -2.34 0.11
N THR A 43 -16.25 -2.97 -0.91
CA THR A 43 -14.80 -2.98 -1.11
C THR A 43 -14.40 -2.01 -2.21
N TYR A 44 -13.62 -0.99 -1.85
CA TYR A 44 -12.98 -0.07 -2.78
C TYR A 44 -11.53 -0.48 -3.01
N GLY A 45 -11.18 -0.82 -4.25
CA GLY A 45 -9.82 -1.15 -4.66
C GLY A 45 -9.06 0.10 -5.11
N LEU A 46 -7.86 0.34 -4.60
CA LEU A 46 -6.98 1.42 -5.02
C LEU A 46 -5.71 0.85 -5.64
N VAL A 47 -5.53 1.06 -6.94
CA VAL A 47 -4.42 0.49 -7.71
C VAL A 47 -3.53 1.56 -8.35
N GLY A 48 -2.31 1.19 -8.73
CA GLY A 48 -1.35 2.05 -9.42
C GLY A 48 0.10 1.64 -9.15
N GLU A 49 1.05 2.24 -9.87
CA GLU A 49 2.48 1.96 -9.70
C GLU A 49 2.98 2.22 -8.28
N SER A 50 4.09 1.55 -7.89
CA SER A 50 4.73 1.80 -6.60
C SER A 50 5.15 3.27 -6.48
N GLY A 51 4.96 3.87 -5.30
CA GLY A 51 5.29 5.28 -5.06
C GLY A 51 4.26 6.29 -5.57
N CYS A 52 3.13 5.90 -6.17
CA CYS A 52 2.11 6.85 -6.63
C CYS A 52 1.25 7.48 -5.51
N GLY A 53 1.44 7.08 -4.24
CA GLY A 53 0.79 7.71 -3.08
C GLY A 53 -0.30 6.89 -2.38
N LYS A 54 -0.60 5.66 -2.80
CA LYS A 54 -1.67 4.79 -2.26
C LYS A 54 -1.57 4.57 -0.74
N THR A 55 -0.43 4.07 -0.27
CA THR A 55 -0.15 3.87 1.17
C THR A 55 -0.26 5.18 1.96
N THR A 56 0.20 6.29 1.36
CA THR A 56 0.09 7.62 1.98
C THR A 56 -1.37 8.03 2.16
N LEU A 57 -2.23 7.77 1.16
CA LEU A 57 -3.66 8.03 1.24
C LEU A 57 -4.32 7.17 2.33
N GLY A 58 -4.06 5.86 2.36
CA GLY A 58 -4.57 4.96 3.41
C GLY A 58 -4.17 5.41 4.82
N ARG A 59 -2.92 5.83 5.00
CA ARG A 59 -2.44 6.39 6.28
C ARG A 59 -3.08 7.74 6.64
N ALA A 60 -3.39 8.56 5.64
CA ALA A 60 -4.06 9.83 5.85
C ALA A 60 -5.51 9.65 6.36
N VAL A 61 -6.23 8.62 5.90
CA VAL A 61 -7.56 8.28 6.39
C VAL A 61 -7.54 8.02 7.91
N LEU A 62 -6.51 7.36 8.42
CA LEU A 62 -6.31 7.10 9.86
C LEU A 62 -5.64 8.28 10.60
N ARG A 63 -5.33 9.38 9.89
CA ARG A 63 -4.50 10.46 10.42
C ARG A 63 -3.19 9.95 11.05
N LEU A 64 -2.56 8.98 10.41
CA LEU A 64 -1.16 8.59 10.67
C LEU A 64 -0.21 9.51 9.91
N ASN A 65 -0.67 10.09 8.79
CA ASN A 65 -0.04 11.21 8.11
C ASN A 65 -0.96 12.43 8.22
N ASP A 66 -0.38 13.61 8.39
CA ASP A 66 -1.13 14.86 8.45
C ASP A 66 -1.74 15.18 7.08
N ILE A 67 -3.00 15.59 7.09
CA ILE A 67 -3.72 16.05 5.90
C ILE A 67 -3.39 17.52 5.70
N THR A 68 -2.83 17.86 4.53
CA THR A 68 -2.45 19.24 4.21
C THR A 68 -3.66 20.09 3.83
N GLU A 69 -4.55 19.53 3.01
CA GLU A 69 -5.81 20.14 2.57
C GLU A 69 -6.86 19.06 2.30
N GLY A 70 -8.11 19.46 2.21
CA GLY A 70 -9.25 18.58 1.96
C GLY A 70 -9.88 18.04 3.24
N ALA A 71 -10.80 17.09 3.10
CA ALA A 71 -11.52 16.47 4.19
C ALA A 71 -11.54 14.95 4.08
N VAL A 72 -11.54 14.28 5.22
CA VAL A 72 -11.81 12.84 5.36
C VAL A 72 -13.02 12.71 6.26
N VAL A 73 -14.17 12.39 5.68
CA VAL A 73 -15.44 12.26 6.39
C VAL A 73 -15.71 10.77 6.60
N PHE A 74 -15.87 10.40 7.86
CA PHE A 74 -16.25 9.05 8.25
C PHE A 74 -17.53 9.10 9.10
N ASP A 75 -18.55 8.41 8.66
CA ASP A 75 -19.86 8.37 9.32
C ASP A 75 -20.39 9.81 9.62
N GLY A 76 -20.27 10.69 8.63
CA GLY A 76 -20.70 12.10 8.70
C GLY A 76 -19.77 13.03 9.49
N THR A 77 -18.64 12.54 10.03
CA THR A 77 -17.69 13.32 10.83
C THR A 77 -16.40 13.57 10.07
N ASP A 78 -15.98 14.83 9.93
CA ASP A 78 -14.70 15.20 9.31
C ASP A 78 -13.52 14.92 10.28
N LEU A 79 -12.81 13.84 10.01
CA LEU A 79 -11.68 13.37 10.83
C LEU A 79 -10.50 14.34 10.79
N ALA A 80 -10.33 15.13 9.71
CA ALA A 80 -9.21 16.04 9.56
C ALA A 80 -9.21 17.15 10.64
N LYS A 81 -10.40 17.52 11.11
CA LYS A 81 -10.60 18.62 12.08
C LYS A 81 -10.66 18.16 13.54
N LEU A 82 -10.74 16.85 13.80
CA LEU A 82 -10.88 16.34 15.16
C LEU A 82 -9.63 16.58 16.03
N PRO A 83 -9.78 16.91 17.32
CA PRO A 83 -8.72 16.78 18.30
C PRO A 83 -8.18 15.35 18.39
N SER A 84 -6.91 15.19 18.80
CA SER A 84 -6.27 13.87 18.89
C SER A 84 -6.99 12.90 19.83
N GLU A 85 -7.55 13.38 20.91
CA GLU A 85 -8.33 12.57 21.88
C GLU A 85 -9.61 12.01 21.24
N GLU A 86 -10.34 12.83 20.50
CA GLU A 86 -11.56 12.39 19.81
C GLU A 86 -11.23 11.40 18.69
N MET A 87 -10.14 11.66 17.93
CA MET A 87 -9.68 10.77 16.87
C MET A 87 -9.38 9.34 17.38
N ARG A 88 -9.00 9.18 18.65
CA ARG A 88 -8.75 7.86 19.26
C ARG A 88 -9.98 6.96 19.21
N ALA A 89 -11.17 7.52 19.45
CA ALA A 89 -12.43 6.76 19.37
C ALA A 89 -12.71 6.28 17.94
N PHE A 90 -12.46 7.13 16.95
CA PHE A 90 -12.64 6.78 15.54
C PHE A 90 -11.62 5.74 15.07
N ARG A 91 -10.38 5.77 15.56
CA ARG A 91 -9.37 4.74 15.23
C ARG A 91 -9.76 3.34 15.69
N ARG A 92 -10.66 3.18 16.66
CA ARG A 92 -11.26 1.87 16.98
C ARG A 92 -12.07 1.33 15.82
N ARG A 93 -12.88 2.21 15.19
CA ARG A 93 -13.78 1.88 14.08
C ARG A 93 -13.07 1.80 12.73
N LEU A 94 -11.90 2.44 12.61
CA LEU A 94 -11.04 2.49 11.43
C LEU A 94 -9.74 1.77 11.73
N GLN A 95 -9.47 0.64 11.08
CA GLN A 95 -8.27 -0.15 11.32
C GLN A 95 -7.44 -0.31 10.05
N MET A 96 -6.18 -0.72 10.20
CA MET A 96 -5.27 -0.95 9.09
C MET A 96 -4.55 -2.28 9.21
N VAL A 97 -4.53 -3.03 8.12
CA VAL A 97 -3.64 -4.17 7.90
C VAL A 97 -2.46 -3.67 7.09
N PHE A 98 -1.26 -3.77 7.65
CA PHE A 98 -0.03 -3.20 7.07
C PHE A 98 0.61 -4.15 6.06
N GLN A 99 1.35 -3.59 5.11
CA GLN A 99 2.06 -4.28 4.03
C GLN A 99 3.09 -5.30 4.55
N ASP A 100 3.82 -4.98 5.63
CA ASP A 100 4.77 -5.89 6.26
C ASP A 100 4.18 -6.48 7.55
N PRO A 101 3.70 -7.74 7.52
CA PRO A 101 3.16 -8.38 8.71
C PRO A 101 4.20 -8.57 9.81
N LEU A 102 5.47 -8.82 9.45
CA LEU A 102 6.53 -9.06 10.43
C LEU A 102 6.93 -7.77 11.15
N GLY A 103 7.19 -6.69 10.40
CA GLY A 103 7.54 -5.39 10.97
C GLY A 103 6.41 -4.74 11.74
N SER A 104 5.16 -5.16 11.50
CA SER A 104 3.99 -4.64 12.21
C SER A 104 3.69 -5.32 13.56
N LEU A 105 4.29 -6.49 13.84
CA LEU A 105 4.09 -7.26 15.06
C LEU A 105 5.33 -7.17 15.96
N ASN A 106 5.14 -6.91 17.24
CA ASN A 106 6.27 -6.89 18.18
C ASN A 106 6.84 -8.32 18.36
N PRO A 107 8.09 -8.60 17.91
CA PRO A 107 8.65 -9.95 17.95
C PRO A 107 8.91 -10.48 19.37
N ARG A 108 8.88 -9.60 20.38
CA ARG A 108 9.11 -9.95 21.80
C ARG A 108 7.83 -10.27 22.56
N GLN A 109 6.67 -10.11 21.95
CA GLN A 109 5.36 -10.40 22.53
C GLN A 109 4.77 -11.66 21.90
N ASN A 110 4.04 -12.45 22.68
CA ASN A 110 3.22 -13.53 22.13
C ASN A 110 1.93 -12.96 21.48
N ILE A 111 1.25 -13.79 20.71
CA ILE A 111 0.08 -13.35 19.94
C ILE A 111 -1.05 -12.86 20.85
N GLU A 112 -1.27 -13.52 22.01
CA GLU A 112 -2.27 -13.06 23.00
C GLU A 112 -2.00 -11.63 23.46
N SER A 113 -0.75 -11.31 23.79
CA SER A 113 -0.35 -9.97 24.24
C SER A 113 -0.52 -8.91 23.15
N ILE A 114 -0.11 -9.24 21.91
CA ILE A 114 -0.25 -8.34 20.74
C ILE A 114 -1.73 -7.98 20.49
N LEU A 115 -2.61 -8.99 20.52
CA LEU A 115 -4.04 -8.77 20.28
C LEU A 115 -4.73 -8.08 21.47
N ALA A 116 -4.32 -8.41 22.70
CA ALA A 116 -4.87 -7.82 23.92
C ALA A 116 -4.48 -6.35 24.10
N GLU A 117 -3.33 -5.90 23.56
CA GLU A 117 -2.84 -4.52 23.69
C GLU A 117 -3.84 -3.51 23.11
N GLY A 118 -4.32 -3.73 21.88
CA GLY A 118 -5.32 -2.88 21.26
C GLY A 118 -6.65 -2.88 22.04
N MET A 119 -7.09 -4.05 22.49
CA MET A 119 -8.30 -4.17 23.31
C MET A 119 -8.18 -3.38 24.62
N ALA A 120 -7.04 -3.50 25.32
CA ALA A 120 -6.79 -2.77 26.56
C ALA A 120 -6.76 -1.25 26.33
N ALA A 121 -6.11 -0.80 25.25
CA ALA A 121 -6.01 0.62 24.90
C ALA A 121 -7.38 1.25 24.63
N HIS A 122 -8.36 0.48 24.16
CA HIS A 122 -9.74 0.94 23.86
C HIS A 122 -10.77 0.47 24.91
N GLY A 123 -10.34 -0.11 26.05
CA GLY A 123 -11.24 -0.54 27.11
C GLY A 123 -12.15 -1.71 26.72
N ILE A 124 -11.74 -2.56 25.76
CA ILE A 124 -12.51 -3.72 25.32
C ILE A 124 -12.23 -4.91 26.22
N GLY A 125 -13.26 -5.54 26.74
CA GLY A 125 -13.20 -6.65 27.70
C GLY A 125 -12.93 -6.19 29.14
N LYS A 126 -13.81 -6.61 30.06
CA LYS A 126 -13.80 -6.20 31.48
C LYS A 126 -12.55 -6.70 32.21
N ASP A 127 -12.09 -7.90 31.84
CA ASP A 127 -10.96 -8.57 32.45
C ASP A 127 -10.13 -9.37 31.41
N ALA A 128 -9.04 -9.98 31.85
CA ALA A 128 -8.17 -10.77 31.00
C ALA A 128 -8.87 -12.02 30.43
N ALA A 129 -9.79 -12.63 31.19
CA ALA A 129 -10.51 -13.82 30.75
C ALA A 129 -11.50 -13.52 29.62
N GLU A 130 -12.21 -12.39 29.70
CA GLU A 130 -13.12 -11.94 28.63
C GLU A 130 -12.33 -11.58 27.37
N ARG A 131 -11.20 -10.86 27.51
CA ARG A 131 -10.32 -10.55 26.37
C ARG A 131 -9.80 -11.83 25.72
N ARG A 132 -9.35 -12.81 26.51
CA ARG A 132 -8.85 -14.09 26.02
C ARG A 132 -9.92 -14.83 25.20
N LYS A 133 -11.16 -14.93 25.68
CA LYS A 133 -12.27 -15.56 24.93
C LYS A 133 -12.53 -14.87 23.59
N LYS A 134 -12.48 -13.53 23.58
CA LYS A 134 -12.65 -12.77 22.35
C LYS A 134 -11.52 -13.03 21.35
N ILE A 135 -10.26 -13.06 21.84
CA ILE A 135 -9.09 -13.39 21.03
C ILE A 135 -9.22 -14.80 20.44
N GLU A 136 -9.61 -15.81 21.24
CA GLU A 136 -9.87 -17.17 20.76
C GLU A 136 -10.90 -17.19 19.62
N SER A 137 -12.01 -16.47 19.78
CA SER A 137 -13.03 -16.37 18.76
C SER A 137 -12.52 -15.72 17.47
N ILE A 138 -11.72 -14.67 17.58
CA ILE A 138 -11.16 -13.98 16.39
C ILE A 138 -10.09 -14.85 15.70
N LEU A 139 -9.23 -15.52 16.46
CA LEU A 139 -8.24 -16.45 15.89
C LEU A 139 -8.94 -17.58 15.11
N ALA A 140 -10.04 -18.13 15.64
CA ALA A 140 -10.83 -19.13 14.93
C ALA A 140 -11.41 -18.57 13.61
N LYS A 141 -11.92 -17.32 13.59
CA LYS A 141 -12.43 -16.65 12.39
C LYS A 141 -11.37 -16.46 11.30
N VAL A 142 -10.11 -16.20 11.68
CA VAL A 142 -9.00 -16.09 10.72
C VAL A 142 -8.33 -17.44 10.43
N GLY A 143 -8.91 -18.56 10.86
CA GLY A 143 -8.42 -19.91 10.58
C GLY A 143 -7.14 -20.29 11.36
N LEU A 144 -6.91 -19.69 12.54
CA LEU A 144 -5.79 -20.01 13.41
C LEU A 144 -6.27 -20.76 14.67
N PRO A 145 -5.55 -21.81 15.12
CA PRO A 145 -5.91 -22.56 16.31
C PRO A 145 -5.67 -21.75 17.59
N SER A 146 -6.38 -22.06 18.66
CA SER A 146 -6.28 -21.35 19.95
C SER A 146 -4.87 -21.42 20.58
N ASN A 147 -4.11 -22.48 20.33
CA ASN A 147 -2.72 -22.60 20.80
C ASN A 147 -1.76 -21.58 20.16
N ALA A 148 -2.20 -20.87 19.08
CA ALA A 148 -1.45 -19.77 18.50
C ALA A 148 -1.21 -18.63 19.50
N MET A 149 -2.09 -18.43 20.48
CA MET A 149 -2.00 -17.34 21.47
C MET A 149 -0.69 -17.31 22.25
N SER A 150 -0.15 -18.48 22.61
CA SER A 150 1.09 -18.59 23.41
C SER A 150 2.37 -18.47 22.59
N ARG A 151 2.26 -18.50 21.25
CA ARG A 151 3.40 -18.48 20.34
C ARG A 151 3.80 -17.06 19.95
N TYR A 152 5.01 -16.92 19.43
CA TYR A 152 5.59 -15.65 18.99
C TYR A 152 5.52 -15.48 17.46
N PRO A 153 5.50 -14.23 16.93
CA PRO A 153 5.36 -13.98 15.49
C PRO A 153 6.35 -14.73 14.60
N HIS A 154 7.59 -14.93 15.04
CA HIS A 154 8.63 -15.61 14.26
C HIS A 154 8.36 -17.12 14.07
N GLU A 155 7.47 -17.72 14.86
CA GLU A 155 7.10 -19.14 14.77
C GLU A 155 6.01 -19.44 13.73
N PHE A 156 5.55 -18.42 13.00
CA PHE A 156 4.48 -18.52 12.01
C PHE A 156 4.99 -18.30 10.58
N SER A 157 4.33 -18.93 9.60
CA SER A 157 4.57 -18.66 8.18
C SER A 157 4.11 -17.25 7.79
N GLY A 158 4.51 -16.76 6.61
CA GLY A 158 4.10 -15.44 6.09
C GLY A 158 2.58 -15.27 6.07
N GLY A 159 1.86 -16.24 5.50
CA GLY A 159 0.39 -16.21 5.46
C GLY A 159 -0.27 -16.28 6.84
N GLN A 160 0.30 -17.04 7.78
CA GLN A 160 -0.20 -17.05 9.16
C GLN A 160 0.04 -15.71 9.87
N ARG A 161 1.19 -15.06 9.65
CA ARG A 161 1.44 -13.69 10.18
C ARG A 161 0.47 -12.68 9.61
N GLN A 162 0.13 -12.80 8.33
CA GLN A 162 -0.90 -11.94 7.71
C GLN A 162 -2.26 -12.14 8.38
N ARG A 163 -2.67 -13.39 8.63
CA ARG A 163 -3.91 -13.70 9.37
C ARG A 163 -3.88 -13.13 10.81
N ILE A 164 -2.72 -13.12 11.47
CA ILE A 164 -2.55 -12.46 12.78
C ILE A 164 -2.70 -10.93 12.65
N GLY A 165 -2.14 -10.32 11.60
CA GLY A 165 -2.34 -8.89 11.30
C GLY A 165 -3.81 -8.53 11.08
N ILE A 166 -4.55 -9.37 10.35
CA ILE A 166 -6.00 -9.23 10.17
C ILE A 166 -6.72 -9.41 11.53
N ALA A 167 -6.38 -10.43 12.32
CA ALA A 167 -6.95 -10.65 13.64
C ALA A 167 -6.74 -9.44 14.56
N ARG A 168 -5.56 -8.78 14.50
CA ARG A 168 -5.26 -7.56 15.27
C ARG A 168 -6.20 -6.40 14.92
N ALA A 169 -6.55 -6.24 13.67
CA ALA A 169 -7.55 -5.25 13.27
C ALA A 169 -8.94 -5.64 13.78
N LEU A 170 -9.33 -6.90 13.63
CA LEU A 170 -10.68 -7.41 13.95
C LEU A 170 -11.03 -7.41 15.44
N VAL A 171 -10.05 -7.56 16.35
CA VAL A 171 -10.34 -7.58 17.81
C VAL A 171 -10.95 -6.29 18.32
N LEU A 172 -10.82 -5.19 17.55
CA LEU A 172 -11.40 -3.88 17.86
C LEU A 172 -12.82 -3.72 17.33
N GLU A 173 -13.33 -4.68 16.52
CA GLU A 173 -14.64 -4.64 15.86
C GLU A 173 -14.79 -3.37 15.01
N PRO A 174 -13.93 -3.20 13.97
CA PRO A 174 -13.97 -2.03 13.13
C PRO A 174 -15.13 -2.06 12.13
N ASP A 175 -15.52 -0.89 11.64
CA ASP A 175 -16.46 -0.75 10.52
C ASP A 175 -15.71 -0.72 9.18
N VAL A 176 -14.49 -0.13 9.15
CA VAL A 176 -13.64 -0.03 7.97
C VAL A 176 -12.26 -0.58 8.26
N ILE A 177 -11.74 -1.39 7.35
CA ILE A 177 -10.34 -1.85 7.36
C ILE A 177 -9.65 -1.39 6.09
N ILE A 178 -8.53 -0.69 6.25
CA ILE A 178 -7.63 -0.33 5.16
C ILE A 178 -6.60 -1.44 5.04
N CYS A 179 -6.60 -2.16 3.92
CA CYS A 179 -5.66 -3.23 3.63
C CYS A 179 -4.54 -2.69 2.72
N ASP A 180 -3.37 -2.41 3.28
CA ASP A 180 -2.22 -1.90 2.53
C ASP A 180 -1.38 -3.08 2.03
N GLU A 181 -1.53 -3.39 0.74
CA GLU A 181 -0.88 -4.51 0.05
C GLU A 181 -0.96 -5.85 0.82
N PRO A 182 -2.17 -6.31 1.17
CA PRO A 182 -2.34 -7.39 2.15
C PRO A 182 -1.77 -8.75 1.71
N VAL A 183 -1.35 -8.90 0.45
CA VAL A 183 -0.89 -10.19 -0.12
C VAL A 183 0.43 -10.08 -0.88
N SER A 184 1.05 -8.90 -0.99
CA SER A 184 2.21 -8.64 -1.86
C SER A 184 3.46 -9.50 -1.55
N ALA A 185 3.62 -9.90 -0.29
CA ALA A 185 4.77 -10.69 0.19
C ALA A 185 4.48 -12.19 0.31
N LEU A 186 3.37 -12.69 -0.29
CA LEU A 186 2.91 -14.06 -0.14
C LEU A 186 2.94 -14.83 -1.47
N ASP A 187 3.09 -16.14 -1.40
CA ASP A 187 2.95 -17.03 -2.56
C ASP A 187 1.52 -16.99 -3.11
N VAL A 188 1.35 -17.21 -4.42
CA VAL A 188 0.07 -17.09 -5.12
C VAL A 188 -1.05 -17.94 -4.46
N SER A 189 -0.74 -19.15 -4.01
CA SER A 189 -1.73 -20.02 -3.33
C SER A 189 -2.16 -19.46 -1.97
N VAL A 190 -1.24 -18.81 -1.25
CA VAL A 190 -1.51 -18.18 0.05
C VAL A 190 -2.22 -16.84 -0.14
N GLN A 191 -1.91 -16.12 -1.22
CA GLN A 191 -2.64 -14.90 -1.60
C GLN A 191 -4.14 -15.19 -1.76
N ALA A 192 -4.51 -16.21 -2.55
CA ALA A 192 -5.91 -16.60 -2.73
C ALA A 192 -6.60 -16.94 -1.41
N GLN A 193 -5.91 -17.63 -0.49
CA GLN A 193 -6.47 -17.96 0.83
C GLN A 193 -6.72 -16.72 1.71
N VAL A 194 -5.87 -15.67 1.60
CA VAL A 194 -6.04 -14.43 2.36
C VAL A 194 -7.16 -13.58 1.76
N ILE A 195 -7.29 -13.55 0.43
CA ILE A 195 -8.37 -12.83 -0.26
C ILE A 195 -9.72 -13.46 0.08
N ASN A 196 -9.87 -14.78 -0.05
CA ASN A 196 -11.11 -15.49 0.32
C ASN A 196 -11.46 -15.25 1.80
N LEU A 197 -10.44 -15.23 2.71
CA LEU A 197 -10.67 -14.91 4.10
C LEU A 197 -11.22 -13.48 4.29
N LEU A 198 -10.71 -12.50 3.55
CA LEU A 198 -11.22 -11.11 3.63
C LEU A 198 -12.67 -11.02 3.15
N GLU A 199 -13.04 -11.73 2.08
CA GLU A 199 -14.41 -11.82 1.58
C GLU A 199 -15.36 -12.47 2.60
N GLU A 200 -14.98 -13.65 3.15
CA GLU A 200 -15.75 -14.31 4.21
C GLU A 200 -15.96 -13.43 5.45
N LEU A 201 -14.94 -12.66 5.82
CA LEU A 201 -15.03 -11.71 6.94
C LEU A 201 -15.91 -10.52 6.60
N GLN A 202 -15.89 -10.03 5.38
CA GLN A 202 -16.78 -8.96 4.91
C GLN A 202 -18.23 -9.39 4.99
N GLU A 203 -18.57 -10.55 4.42
CA GLU A 203 -19.93 -11.09 4.44
C GLU A 203 -20.43 -11.37 5.86
N SER A 204 -19.59 -12.00 6.69
CA SER A 204 -20.01 -12.44 8.04
C SER A 204 -20.07 -11.31 9.06
N LEU A 205 -19.30 -10.23 8.89
CA LEU A 205 -19.17 -9.14 9.84
C LEU A 205 -19.68 -7.79 9.31
N GLY A 206 -20.05 -7.70 8.02
CA GLY A 206 -20.50 -6.45 7.37
C GLY A 206 -19.37 -5.41 7.25
N LEU A 207 -18.14 -5.86 7.04
CA LEU A 207 -16.97 -4.96 6.98
C LEU A 207 -16.94 -4.18 5.67
N THR A 208 -16.39 -2.99 5.76
CA THR A 208 -16.06 -2.15 4.60
C THR A 208 -14.55 -2.15 4.38
N TYR A 209 -14.11 -2.29 3.14
CA TYR A 209 -12.68 -2.32 2.84
C TYR A 209 -12.23 -1.19 1.92
N LEU A 210 -11.03 -0.66 2.22
CA LEU A 210 -10.19 0.08 1.27
C LEU A 210 -8.95 -0.78 0.99
N VAL A 211 -8.92 -1.49 -0.13
CA VAL A 211 -7.83 -2.39 -0.50
C VAL A 211 -6.85 -1.67 -1.40
N ILE A 212 -5.62 -1.50 -0.93
CA ILE A 212 -4.51 -0.94 -1.69
C ILE A 212 -3.69 -2.10 -2.24
N ALA A 213 -3.51 -2.15 -3.56
CA ALA A 213 -2.68 -3.15 -4.20
C ALA A 213 -1.95 -2.59 -5.44
N HIS A 214 -0.92 -3.28 -5.86
CA HIS A 214 -0.27 -3.04 -7.16
C HIS A 214 -0.69 -4.08 -8.20
N ASP A 215 -1.23 -5.22 -7.77
CA ASP A 215 -1.71 -6.29 -8.63
C ASP A 215 -3.21 -6.11 -8.92
N LEU A 216 -3.50 -5.84 -10.19
CA LEU A 216 -4.85 -5.68 -10.70
C LEU A 216 -5.68 -6.97 -10.60
N ALA A 217 -5.08 -8.16 -10.74
CA ALA A 217 -5.81 -9.42 -10.67
C ALA A 217 -6.40 -9.66 -9.27
N VAL A 218 -5.65 -9.31 -8.22
CA VAL A 218 -6.10 -9.37 -6.82
C VAL A 218 -7.28 -8.43 -6.60
N VAL A 219 -7.16 -7.17 -7.06
CA VAL A 219 -8.20 -6.15 -6.84
C VAL A 219 -9.48 -6.47 -7.60
N ARG A 220 -9.37 -7.05 -8.82
CA ARG A 220 -10.54 -7.49 -9.58
C ARG A 220 -11.43 -8.43 -8.81
N HIS A 221 -10.82 -9.34 -8.05
CA HIS A 221 -11.57 -10.39 -7.37
C HIS A 221 -12.36 -9.86 -6.17
N ILE A 222 -11.76 -8.96 -5.40
CA ILE A 222 -12.33 -8.53 -4.12
C ILE A 222 -13.09 -7.19 -4.19
N SER A 223 -12.91 -6.37 -5.24
CA SER A 223 -13.39 -4.98 -5.25
C SER A 223 -14.66 -4.80 -6.04
N ASP A 224 -15.61 -4.03 -5.48
CA ASP A 224 -16.81 -3.55 -6.17
C ASP A 224 -16.50 -2.36 -7.07
N VAL A 225 -15.69 -1.42 -6.57
CA VAL A 225 -15.24 -0.22 -7.29
C VAL A 225 -13.74 -0.15 -7.25
N ILE A 226 -13.12 0.28 -8.35
CA ILE A 226 -11.68 0.42 -8.45
C ILE A 226 -11.32 1.85 -8.84
N GLY A 227 -10.44 2.47 -8.05
CA GLY A 227 -9.75 3.72 -8.35
C GLY A 227 -8.32 3.47 -8.81
N VAL A 228 -7.95 4.04 -9.93
CA VAL A 228 -6.59 3.98 -10.47
C VAL A 228 -5.86 5.26 -10.14
N MET A 229 -4.75 5.15 -9.41
CA MET A 229 -3.98 6.28 -8.92
C MET A 229 -2.65 6.41 -9.67
N TYR A 230 -2.35 7.60 -10.15
CA TYR A 230 -1.07 7.95 -10.77
C TYR A 230 -0.53 9.25 -10.18
N LEU A 231 0.72 9.22 -9.72
CA LEU A 231 1.48 10.37 -9.22
C LEU A 231 0.65 11.32 -8.31
N GLY A 232 0.03 10.74 -7.26
CA GLY A 232 -0.72 11.46 -6.24
C GLY A 232 -2.16 11.82 -6.58
N GLY A 233 -2.71 11.42 -7.72
CA GLY A 233 -4.10 11.70 -8.11
C GLY A 233 -4.81 10.50 -8.70
N LEU A 234 -6.14 10.45 -8.57
CA LEU A 234 -6.98 9.50 -9.31
C LEU A 234 -7.03 9.90 -10.78
N VAL A 235 -6.84 8.92 -11.66
CA VAL A 235 -6.90 9.10 -13.12
C VAL A 235 -8.11 8.39 -13.72
N GLU A 236 -8.60 7.34 -13.06
CA GLU A 236 -9.80 6.62 -13.47
C GLU A 236 -10.46 5.97 -12.24
N GLU A 237 -11.78 5.91 -12.21
CA GLU A 237 -12.59 5.25 -11.19
C GLU A 237 -13.82 4.64 -11.86
N ALA A 238 -14.06 3.35 -11.61
CA ALA A 238 -15.24 2.67 -12.16
C ALA A 238 -15.63 1.44 -11.33
N PRO A 239 -16.86 0.92 -11.51
CA PRO A 239 -17.19 -0.43 -11.08
C PRO A 239 -16.18 -1.44 -11.64
N SER A 240 -15.80 -2.44 -10.83
CA SER A 240 -14.72 -3.38 -11.18
C SER A 240 -14.90 -3.98 -12.57
N ASP A 241 -16.07 -4.57 -12.85
CA ASP A 241 -16.34 -5.20 -14.15
C ASP A 241 -16.27 -4.22 -15.32
N ALA A 242 -16.74 -2.98 -15.14
CA ALA A 242 -16.70 -1.95 -16.18
C ALA A 242 -15.26 -1.52 -16.49
N LEU A 243 -14.41 -1.39 -15.45
CA LEU A 243 -12.99 -1.05 -15.63
C LEU A 243 -12.24 -2.12 -16.43
N TYR A 244 -12.50 -3.41 -16.15
CA TYR A 244 -11.85 -4.52 -16.85
C TYR A 244 -12.41 -4.76 -18.24
N ALA A 245 -13.71 -4.51 -18.46
CA ALA A 245 -14.32 -4.62 -19.76
C ALA A 245 -13.82 -3.54 -20.74
N GLY A 246 -13.56 -2.30 -20.25
CA GLY A 246 -13.16 -1.18 -21.09
C GLY A 246 -12.46 -0.06 -20.32
N PRO A 247 -11.16 -0.21 -19.99
CA PRO A 247 -10.40 0.88 -19.40
C PRO A 247 -10.34 2.07 -20.36
N ARG A 248 -10.55 3.29 -19.85
CA ARG A 248 -10.68 4.50 -20.69
C ARG A 248 -9.43 5.37 -20.63
N HIS A 249 -8.83 5.51 -19.44
CA HIS A 249 -7.61 6.31 -19.31
C HIS A 249 -6.39 5.59 -19.93
N PRO A 250 -5.53 6.28 -20.70
CA PRO A 250 -4.33 5.70 -21.31
C PRO A 250 -3.41 4.93 -20.35
N TYR A 251 -3.25 5.41 -19.14
CA TYR A 251 -2.47 4.73 -18.11
C TYR A 251 -3.11 3.40 -17.68
N THR A 252 -4.42 3.38 -17.48
CA THR A 252 -5.16 2.15 -17.11
C THR A 252 -5.10 1.13 -18.25
N LYS A 253 -5.24 1.58 -19.51
CA LYS A 253 -5.06 0.72 -20.70
C LYS A 253 -3.68 0.05 -20.68
N ALA A 254 -2.62 0.82 -20.39
CA ALA A 254 -1.27 0.30 -20.31
C ALA A 254 -1.09 -0.69 -19.16
N LEU A 255 -1.58 -0.36 -17.96
CA LEU A 255 -1.55 -1.27 -16.80
C LEU A 255 -2.29 -2.59 -17.08
N MET A 256 -3.50 -2.51 -17.63
CA MET A 256 -4.30 -3.68 -18.01
C MET A 256 -3.62 -4.51 -19.09
N SER A 257 -2.93 -3.89 -20.05
CA SER A 257 -2.20 -4.59 -21.10
C SER A 257 -1.00 -5.40 -20.57
N ALA A 258 -0.51 -5.08 -19.38
CA ALA A 258 0.61 -5.77 -18.73
C ALA A 258 0.18 -6.97 -17.87
N VAL A 259 -1.12 -7.09 -17.53
CA VAL A 259 -1.64 -8.22 -16.74
C VAL A 259 -1.65 -9.48 -17.61
N PRO A 260 -0.95 -10.57 -17.24
CA PRO A 260 -0.97 -11.81 -18.03
C PRO A 260 -2.37 -12.42 -18.09
N VAL A 261 -2.75 -12.94 -19.25
CA VAL A 261 -3.98 -13.70 -19.44
C VAL A 261 -3.64 -15.20 -19.39
N PRO A 262 -4.38 -16.02 -18.63
CA PRO A 262 -4.09 -17.45 -18.52
C PRO A 262 -4.25 -18.26 -19.82
N ASP A 263 -4.86 -17.66 -20.85
CA ASP A 263 -5.07 -18.27 -22.17
C ASP A 263 -3.90 -17.92 -23.09
N PRO A 264 -3.05 -18.90 -23.51
CA PRO A 264 -1.89 -18.66 -24.37
C PRO A 264 -2.26 -18.07 -25.74
N GLU A 265 -3.41 -18.50 -26.32
CA GLU A 265 -3.82 -18.00 -27.64
C GLU A 265 -4.26 -16.54 -27.61
N VAL A 266 -4.83 -16.11 -26.49
CA VAL A 266 -5.22 -14.72 -26.25
C VAL A 266 -3.98 -13.87 -25.93
N GLU A 267 -3.06 -14.39 -25.10
CA GLU A 267 -1.83 -13.68 -24.72
C GLU A 267 -0.91 -13.43 -25.94
N ASP A 268 -0.76 -14.40 -26.85
CA ASP A 268 0.06 -14.27 -28.06
C ASP A 268 -0.47 -13.22 -29.05
N ARG A 269 -1.78 -12.96 -29.05
CA ARG A 269 -2.41 -11.95 -29.93
C ARG A 269 -2.52 -10.57 -29.31
N ARG A 270 -2.17 -10.46 -28.04
CA ARG A 270 -2.37 -9.22 -27.25
C ARG A 270 -1.23 -8.24 -27.47
N GLU A 271 -1.55 -7.05 -27.95
CA GLU A 271 -0.61 -5.96 -28.03
C GLU A 271 -0.38 -5.35 -26.65
N ARG A 272 0.83 -5.46 -26.11
CA ARG A 272 1.24 -4.80 -24.87
C ARG A 272 1.56 -3.34 -25.13
N ILE A 273 0.96 -2.45 -24.34
CA ILE A 273 1.24 -1.02 -24.39
C ILE A 273 2.45 -0.73 -23.52
N LEU A 274 3.60 -0.53 -24.16
CA LEU A 274 4.83 -0.21 -23.44
C LEU A 274 4.86 1.27 -23.08
N LEU A 275 5.00 1.55 -21.78
CA LEU A 275 5.20 2.91 -21.29
C LEU A 275 6.68 3.27 -21.37
N HIS A 276 6.98 4.39 -22.04
CA HIS A 276 8.34 4.88 -22.16
C HIS A 276 8.64 5.97 -21.11
N GLY A 277 9.90 6.06 -20.70
CA GLY A 277 10.38 7.03 -19.73
C GLY A 277 10.14 6.63 -18.26
N ASP A 278 10.88 7.28 -17.38
CA ASP A 278 10.82 7.05 -15.94
C ASP A 278 9.58 7.67 -15.31
N LEU A 279 9.18 7.17 -14.14
CA LEU A 279 8.13 7.78 -13.33
C LEU A 279 8.58 9.19 -12.89
N PRO A 280 7.81 10.24 -13.21
CA PRO A 280 8.18 11.59 -12.80
C PRO A 280 8.28 11.72 -11.27
N SER A 281 9.16 12.61 -10.81
CA SER A 281 9.34 12.84 -9.38
C SER A 281 8.10 13.51 -8.75
N PRO A 282 7.56 12.98 -7.64
CA PRO A 282 6.46 13.62 -6.93
C PRO A 282 6.85 14.96 -6.26
N ALA A 283 8.15 15.29 -6.22
CA ALA A 283 8.61 16.59 -5.77
C ALA A 283 8.50 17.68 -6.87
N ASN A 284 8.52 17.26 -8.15
CA ASN A 284 8.37 18.13 -9.31
C ASN A 284 7.41 17.47 -10.29
N PRO A 285 6.11 17.39 -9.97
CA PRO A 285 5.14 16.75 -10.85
C PRO A 285 5.01 17.54 -12.16
N PRO A 286 4.79 16.84 -13.31
CA PRO A 286 4.56 17.49 -14.58
C PRO A 286 3.37 18.45 -14.51
N THR A 287 3.44 19.57 -15.26
CA THR A 287 2.32 20.50 -15.46
C THR A 287 1.21 19.83 -16.25
N GLY A 288 -0.02 20.30 -16.13
CA GLY A 288 -1.15 19.73 -16.85
C GLY A 288 -1.48 18.30 -16.42
N CYS A 289 -1.77 17.43 -17.39
CA CYS A 289 -1.98 16.00 -17.13
C CYS A 289 -0.70 15.35 -16.62
N ARG A 290 -0.70 14.78 -15.43
CA ARG A 290 0.49 14.18 -14.81
C ARG A 290 1.08 13.02 -15.60
N PHE A 291 0.25 12.36 -16.41
CA PHE A 291 0.65 11.22 -17.24
C PHE A 291 1.18 11.63 -18.63
N HIS A 292 1.08 12.91 -19.04
CA HIS A 292 1.38 13.33 -20.42
C HIS A 292 2.80 12.98 -20.88
N THR A 293 3.79 12.96 -19.99
CA THR A 293 5.20 12.63 -20.31
C THR A 293 5.43 11.18 -20.67
N ARG A 294 4.49 10.28 -20.31
CA ARG A 294 4.54 8.83 -20.60
C ARG A 294 3.34 8.35 -21.42
N CYS A 295 2.44 9.25 -21.82
CA CYS A 295 1.20 8.91 -22.50
C CYS A 295 1.44 8.62 -23.99
N PRO A 296 1.12 7.40 -24.48
CA PRO A 296 1.25 7.10 -25.92
C PRO A 296 0.31 7.90 -26.81
N TRP A 297 -0.76 8.50 -26.26
CA TRP A 297 -1.75 9.33 -26.96
C TRP A 297 -1.61 10.82 -26.62
N VAL A 298 -0.46 11.27 -26.19
CA VAL A 298 -0.25 12.67 -25.79
C VAL A 298 -0.60 13.64 -26.90
N GLN A 299 -1.30 14.72 -26.53
CA GLN A 299 -1.58 15.86 -27.40
C GLN A 299 -0.89 17.09 -26.79
N GLU A 300 0.08 17.65 -27.52
CA GLU A 300 0.98 18.69 -27.00
C GLU A 300 0.27 19.95 -26.51
N THR A 301 -0.87 20.30 -27.12
CA THR A 301 -1.56 21.56 -26.85
C THR A 301 -2.24 21.60 -25.47
N LYS A 302 -2.86 20.50 -25.04
CA LYS A 302 -3.74 20.50 -23.87
C LYS A 302 -3.19 19.66 -22.74
N CYS A 303 -2.57 18.53 -23.07
CA CYS A 303 -2.07 17.60 -22.04
C CYS A 303 -0.95 18.19 -21.17
N ALA A 304 -0.11 19.07 -21.71
CA ALA A 304 0.99 19.68 -20.96
C ALA A 304 0.56 20.93 -20.16
N THR A 305 -0.57 21.56 -20.50
CA THR A 305 -0.97 22.85 -19.94
C THR A 305 -2.13 22.79 -18.93
N GLU A 306 -3.06 21.83 -19.13
CA GLU A 306 -4.28 21.72 -18.34
C GLU A 306 -4.37 20.36 -17.63
N ARG A 307 -4.62 20.39 -16.30
CA ARG A 307 -4.91 19.16 -15.55
C ARG A 307 -6.34 18.73 -15.83
N PRO A 308 -6.57 17.52 -16.40
CA PRO A 308 -7.92 17.03 -16.64
C PRO A 308 -8.62 16.75 -15.29
N PRO A 309 -9.85 17.24 -15.09
CA PRO A 309 -10.66 16.84 -13.96
C PRO A 309 -11.13 15.39 -14.11
N LEU A 310 -11.37 14.70 -12.98
CA LEU A 310 -11.98 13.38 -12.97
C LEU A 310 -13.48 13.54 -13.23
N LEU A 311 -13.93 13.27 -14.45
CA LEU A 311 -15.32 13.46 -14.89
C LEU A 311 -16.01 12.13 -15.13
N ASP A 312 -17.28 12.04 -14.74
CA ASP A 312 -18.14 10.92 -15.07
C ASP A 312 -18.43 10.91 -16.56
N THR A 313 -18.12 9.81 -17.21
CA THR A 313 -18.32 9.59 -18.63
C THR A 313 -19.55 8.72 -18.94
N GLY A 314 -20.36 8.43 -17.91
CA GLY A 314 -21.56 7.60 -17.92
C GLY A 314 -21.35 6.32 -17.10
N ASP A 315 -22.45 5.83 -16.55
CA ASP A 315 -22.52 4.58 -15.77
C ASP A 315 -21.59 4.51 -14.55
N GLY A 316 -21.26 5.67 -13.95
CA GLY A 316 -20.36 5.77 -12.81
C GLY A 316 -18.88 5.56 -13.15
N HIS A 317 -18.53 5.58 -14.44
CA HIS A 317 -17.16 5.48 -14.92
C HIS A 317 -16.54 6.87 -15.06
N LYS A 318 -15.66 7.23 -14.14
CA LYS A 318 -15.00 8.55 -14.09
C LYS A 318 -13.58 8.46 -14.66
N VAL A 319 -13.20 9.45 -15.49
CA VAL A 319 -11.89 9.48 -16.17
C VAL A 319 -11.30 10.87 -16.15
N ALA A 320 -10.01 10.99 -15.87
CA ALA A 320 -9.24 12.24 -15.90
C ALA A 320 -8.39 12.32 -17.20
N CYS A 321 -9.05 12.38 -18.34
CA CYS A 321 -8.40 12.54 -19.65
C CYS A 321 -9.20 13.48 -20.53
N HIS A 322 -8.53 14.42 -21.23
CA HIS A 322 -9.18 15.35 -22.15
C HIS A 322 -9.63 14.72 -23.47
N PHE A 323 -9.07 13.57 -23.83
CA PHE A 323 -9.20 12.96 -25.15
C PHE A 323 -9.76 11.53 -25.10
N THR A 324 -10.51 11.19 -24.06
CA THR A 324 -11.06 9.83 -23.87
C THR A 324 -11.88 9.39 -25.08
N ALA A 325 -12.83 10.24 -25.53
CA ALA A 325 -13.71 9.92 -26.65
C ALA A 325 -12.96 9.77 -27.97
N GLU A 326 -11.98 10.63 -28.20
CA GLU A 326 -11.15 10.60 -29.42
C GLU A 326 -10.21 9.39 -29.46
N ILE A 327 -9.70 8.97 -28.29
CA ILE A 327 -8.89 7.76 -28.17
C ILE A 327 -9.75 6.52 -28.44
N GLU A 328 -10.95 6.47 -27.88
CA GLU A 328 -11.90 5.36 -28.07
C GLU A 328 -12.37 5.28 -29.53
N ALA A 329 -12.62 6.43 -30.17
CA ALA A 329 -12.98 6.51 -31.60
C ALA A 329 -11.79 6.24 -32.53
N GLY A 330 -10.55 6.10 -32.01
CA GLY A 330 -9.34 5.89 -32.82
C GLY A 330 -8.92 7.12 -33.67
N THR A 331 -9.48 8.29 -33.39
CA THR A 331 -9.12 9.54 -34.09
C THR A 331 -7.78 10.11 -33.58
N VAL A 332 -7.43 9.86 -32.31
CA VAL A 332 -6.11 10.10 -31.74
C VAL A 332 -5.33 8.79 -31.77
N LYS A 333 -4.30 8.72 -32.60
CA LYS A 333 -3.44 7.56 -32.75
C LYS A 333 -2.32 7.58 -31.69
N GLN A 334 -1.81 6.39 -31.36
CA GLN A 334 -0.59 6.27 -30.55
C GLN A 334 0.58 6.92 -31.28
N THR A 335 1.32 7.75 -30.56
CA THR A 335 2.62 8.24 -31.01
C THR A 335 3.62 7.12 -30.76
N LEU A 336 4.00 6.38 -31.79
CA LEU A 336 5.08 5.42 -31.71
C LEU A 336 6.33 6.21 -31.32
N ALA A 337 6.98 5.82 -30.22
CA ALA A 337 8.26 6.40 -29.84
C ALA A 337 9.23 6.20 -31.01
N THR A 338 9.57 7.29 -31.69
CA THR A 338 10.60 7.30 -32.72
C THR A 338 11.93 6.96 -32.08
N GLY A 339 12.35 5.69 -32.15
CA GLY A 339 13.63 5.27 -31.59
C GLY A 339 13.92 3.77 -31.52
N ILE A 340 12.98 2.90 -31.90
CA ILE A 340 13.29 1.49 -32.15
C ILE A 340 12.70 1.16 -33.50
N GLU A 341 13.59 1.11 -34.53
CA GLU A 341 13.25 0.47 -35.80
C GLU A 341 12.77 -0.94 -35.48
N ALA A 342 11.54 -1.25 -35.87
CA ALA A 342 11.01 -2.58 -35.81
C ALA A 342 11.96 -3.47 -36.65
N VAL A 343 12.74 -4.29 -35.95
CA VAL A 343 13.44 -5.42 -36.58
C VAL A 343 12.35 -6.43 -36.95
N THR A 344 11.56 -6.12 -37.96
CA THR A 344 10.80 -7.10 -38.73
C THR A 344 11.74 -7.65 -39.79
N GLY A 345 12.76 -8.38 -39.33
CA GLY A 345 13.57 -9.20 -40.19
C GLY A 345 12.91 -10.56 -40.40
N THR A 346 11.95 -10.65 -41.27
CA THR A 346 11.69 -11.87 -42.00
C THR A 346 12.78 -12.00 -43.07
N GLU A 347 13.97 -12.37 -42.65
CA GLU A 347 14.95 -12.96 -43.56
C GLU A 347 14.50 -14.40 -43.85
N THR A 348 13.86 -14.57 -45.00
CA THR A 348 13.79 -15.85 -45.69
C THR A 348 15.22 -16.31 -45.97
N VAL A 349 15.74 -17.26 -45.20
CA VAL A 349 16.98 -17.92 -45.49
C VAL A 349 16.79 -18.76 -46.77
N ALA A 350 17.23 -18.22 -47.89
CA ALA A 350 17.38 -18.98 -49.12
C ALA A 350 18.52 -20.01 -48.87
N ALA A 351 18.15 -21.27 -49.04
CA ALA A 351 19.11 -22.39 -48.98
C ALA A 351 20.02 -22.31 -50.24
N GLU A 352 21.24 -21.85 -50.04
CA GLU A 352 22.33 -22.08 -51.01
C GLU A 352 23.16 -23.24 -50.56
N ALA A 353 23.29 -24.19 -51.45
CA ALA A 353 24.09 -25.40 -51.35
C ALA A 353 25.57 -25.05 -51.15
N VAL A 354 26.21 -25.60 -50.16
CA VAL A 354 27.68 -25.62 -50.05
C VAL A 354 28.17 -26.98 -50.42
N GLU A 355 28.87 -26.97 -51.53
CA GLU A 355 29.67 -28.04 -52.06
C GLU A 355 30.91 -28.31 -51.17
N THR A 356 31.21 -29.57 -51.06
CA THR A 356 32.33 -30.19 -50.32
C THR A 356 33.70 -29.65 -50.72
N ALA A 357 34.55 -29.41 -49.72
CA ALA A 357 36.00 -29.53 -49.86
C ALA A 357 36.60 -30.12 -48.58
N GLU A 358 37.18 -31.31 -48.73
CA GLU A 358 38.05 -32.01 -47.76
C GLU A 358 39.39 -31.30 -47.65
N GLY A 359 40.01 -31.34 -46.46
CA GLY A 359 41.44 -31.02 -46.36
C GLY A 359 41.95 -30.64 -44.97
N GLU A 360 42.51 -31.65 -44.32
CA GLU A 360 43.71 -31.66 -43.47
C GLU A 360 43.68 -31.19 -42.02
N ALA A 361 44.19 -32.08 -41.23
CA ALA A 361 44.49 -32.18 -39.82
C ALA A 361 45.42 -31.07 -39.26
N GLY A 362 45.28 -30.78 -37.99
CA GLY A 362 46.33 -30.06 -37.24
C GLY A 362 45.97 -29.63 -35.82
N THR A 363 46.36 -30.50 -34.88
CA THR A 363 46.86 -30.21 -33.52
C THR A 363 45.94 -29.57 -32.46
N GLU A 364 45.67 -30.39 -31.46
CA GLU A 364 45.22 -30.09 -30.10
C GLU A 364 46.04 -28.95 -29.41
N ALA A 365 45.33 -28.10 -28.68
CA ALA A 365 45.86 -27.36 -27.55
C ALA A 365 44.82 -27.31 -26.42
N PRO A 366 45.22 -27.36 -25.15
CA PRO A 366 44.40 -27.87 -24.05
C PRO A 366 43.48 -26.83 -23.45
N VAL A 367 42.31 -27.34 -23.00
CA VAL A 367 41.31 -26.65 -22.20
C VAL A 367 41.90 -26.26 -20.85
N LYS A 368 41.89 -24.97 -20.54
CA LYS A 368 42.15 -24.44 -19.18
C LYS A 368 40.88 -24.46 -18.37
N GLU A 369 40.88 -25.19 -17.27
CA GLU A 369 39.92 -25.13 -16.19
C GLU A 369 39.84 -23.71 -15.57
N PRO A 370 38.67 -23.24 -15.15
CA PRO A 370 38.59 -22.01 -14.38
C PRO A 370 39.03 -22.23 -12.93
N ALA A 371 39.95 -21.38 -12.50
CA ALA A 371 40.53 -21.36 -11.16
C ALA A 371 39.47 -21.09 -10.08
N THR A 372 39.48 -21.94 -9.07
CA THR A 372 38.82 -21.75 -7.78
C THR A 372 39.46 -20.58 -7.03
N VAL A 373 38.62 -19.60 -6.65
CA VAL A 373 38.97 -18.51 -5.73
C VAL A 373 38.81 -19.01 -4.30
N PRO A 374 39.82 -18.92 -3.43
CA PRO A 374 39.68 -19.31 -2.04
C PRO A 374 38.89 -18.25 -1.25
N ALA A 375 37.96 -18.74 -0.41
CA ALA A 375 37.30 -17.96 0.60
C ALA A 375 38.31 -17.44 1.65
N GLN A 376 38.52 -16.14 1.70
CA GLN A 376 39.11 -15.47 2.86
C GLN A 376 37.99 -14.92 3.75
N ALA A 377 38.01 -15.40 4.99
CA ALA A 377 37.18 -14.93 6.08
C ALA A 377 37.64 -13.52 6.50
N ASP A 378 36.78 -12.53 6.39
CA ASP A 378 36.88 -11.29 7.13
C ASP A 378 36.03 -11.40 8.40
N ALA A 379 36.66 -11.86 9.47
CA ALA A 379 36.24 -11.69 10.85
C ALA A 379 36.91 -10.42 11.37
N ASP A 380 36.32 -9.24 11.12
CA ASP A 380 36.69 -8.02 11.85
C ASP A 380 35.69 -6.85 11.59
N ALA A 381 34.40 -7.03 11.91
CA ALA A 381 33.41 -5.93 11.89
C ALA A 381 32.30 -6.10 12.93
N THR A 382 32.56 -6.78 14.05
CA THR A 382 31.56 -6.99 15.13
C THR A 382 32.04 -6.49 16.50
N GLU A 383 32.77 -5.38 16.54
CA GLU A 383 33.16 -4.80 17.84
C GLU A 383 33.17 -3.27 17.84
N LYS A 384 32.01 -2.64 17.45
CA LYS A 384 31.79 -1.19 17.67
C LYS A 384 30.29 -0.77 17.70
N ALA A 385 29.42 -1.59 18.23
CA ALA A 385 28.01 -1.21 18.42
C ALA A 385 27.45 -1.69 19.80
N ALA A 386 28.19 -1.39 20.88
CA ALA A 386 27.70 -1.65 22.24
C ALA A 386 28.34 -0.64 23.22
N ALA A 387 27.91 0.62 23.15
CA ALA A 387 28.08 1.57 24.26
C ALA A 387 27.15 2.78 24.02
N VAL A 388 25.88 2.67 24.43
CA VAL A 388 25.00 3.81 24.69
C VAL A 388 24.57 3.70 26.14
N PRO A 389 24.69 4.79 26.93
CA PRO A 389 24.93 4.69 28.37
C PRO A 389 23.65 4.51 29.19
N ALA A 390 23.81 3.72 30.26
CA ALA A 390 22.86 3.47 31.33
C ALA A 390 22.52 4.70 32.21
N GLN A 391 22.72 5.92 31.73
CA GLN A 391 22.47 7.17 32.49
C GLN A 391 21.05 7.72 32.30
N ALA A 392 20.37 7.43 31.20
CA ALA A 392 19.01 7.94 30.96
C ALA A 392 17.92 7.26 31.83
N ASP A 393 18.13 5.99 32.19
CA ASP A 393 17.16 5.24 33.00
C ASP A 393 17.23 5.57 34.51
N ALA A 394 18.34 6.12 34.98
CA ALA A 394 18.49 6.51 36.38
C ALA A 394 17.76 7.85 36.65
N GLU A 395 17.89 8.82 35.78
CA GLU A 395 17.20 10.13 35.93
C GLU A 395 15.67 10.03 35.79
N ALA A 396 15.17 9.10 34.95
CA ALA A 396 13.73 8.87 34.83
C ALA A 396 13.12 8.24 36.09
N LYS A 397 13.84 7.34 36.75
CA LYS A 397 13.41 6.72 38.03
C LYS A 397 13.42 7.71 39.19
N GLU A 398 14.40 8.60 39.27
CA GLU A 398 14.50 9.60 40.33
C GLU A 398 13.40 10.68 40.22
N LYS A 399 13.03 11.10 39.00
CA LYS A 399 11.90 12.00 38.77
C LYS A 399 10.54 11.37 39.07
N ALA A 400 10.39 10.07 38.87
CA ALA A 400 9.15 9.36 39.18
C ALA A 400 8.97 9.17 40.71
N ALA A 401 10.05 8.93 41.47
CA ALA A 401 10.02 8.84 42.91
C ALA A 401 9.66 10.19 43.58
N ALA A 402 10.24 11.30 43.12
CA ALA A 402 9.95 12.64 43.63
C ALA A 402 8.50 13.12 43.34
N ALA A 403 7.87 12.61 42.28
CA ALA A 403 6.47 12.90 41.98
C ALA A 403 5.50 12.14 42.91
N THR A 404 5.85 10.92 43.33
CA THR A 404 5.02 10.10 44.24
C THR A 404 5.04 10.66 45.67
N GLU A 405 6.16 11.20 46.12
CA GLU A 405 6.31 11.78 47.46
C GLU A 405 5.51 13.09 47.64
N LYS A 406 5.43 13.88 46.55
CA LYS A 406 4.59 15.12 46.54
C LYS A 406 3.08 14.84 46.58
N VAL A 407 2.63 13.73 46.06
CA VAL A 407 1.21 13.34 46.09
C VAL A 407 0.83 12.81 47.48
N ALA A 408 1.71 12.12 48.19
CA ALA A 408 1.50 11.66 49.57
C ALA A 408 1.38 12.83 50.57
N ASP A 409 2.23 13.88 50.44
CA ASP A 409 2.18 15.06 51.33
C ASP A 409 0.94 15.94 51.08
N ALA A 410 0.34 15.91 49.88
CA ALA A 410 -0.89 16.62 49.56
C ALA A 410 -2.15 15.94 50.13
N THR A 411 -2.12 14.63 50.34
CA THR A 411 -3.26 13.85 50.88
C THR A 411 -3.36 13.96 52.40
N GLU A 412 -2.24 14.07 53.10
CA GLU A 412 -2.23 14.24 54.57
C GLU A 412 -2.70 15.62 55.03
N ARG A 413 -2.65 16.65 54.17
CA ARG A 413 -3.10 18.03 54.55
C ARG A 413 -4.61 18.25 54.38
N THR A 414 -5.36 17.31 53.82
CA THR A 414 -6.82 17.45 53.62
C THR A 414 -7.67 16.75 54.67
N GLU A 415 -7.11 15.96 55.59
CA GLU A 415 -7.87 15.29 56.63
C GLU A 415 -7.89 15.99 58.01
N GLY A 416 -7.33 17.19 58.16
CA GLY A 416 -7.28 17.97 59.38
C GLY A 416 -8.25 19.16 59.42
N GLY A 417 -9.59 18.92 59.33
CA GLY A 417 -10.61 19.96 59.55
C GLY A 417 -11.15 19.90 61.01
N PRO A 418 -11.41 21.06 61.63
CA PRO A 418 -11.66 21.12 63.10
C PRO A 418 -13.06 20.63 63.47
N LYS A 419 -13.11 19.83 64.55
CA LYS A 419 -14.35 19.55 65.30
C LYS A 419 -14.66 20.77 66.15
N ALA A 420 -15.83 21.34 65.94
CA ALA A 420 -16.61 22.09 66.93
C ALA A 420 -18.09 21.97 66.57
#